data_a35963d3e032290cca8f12cba782fd56
#
_entry.id   a35963d3e032290cca8f12cba782fd56
#
_cell.length_a   1.000
_cell.length_b   1.000
_cell.length_c   1.000
_cell.angle_alpha   90.00
_cell.angle_beta   90.00
_cell.angle_gamma   90.00
#
_symmetry.space_group_name_H-M   'P 1'
#
loop_
_entity.id
_entity.type
_entity.pdbx_description
1 polymer ?
#
loop_
_entity_poly.entity_id
_entity_poly.type
_entity_poly.pdbx_seq_one_letter_code
_entity_poly.pdbx_strand_id
1 'polypeptide(L)'
;TSKGAYYGYVGICEKLGISPHALSEYEKKKFGSFIGTYYGDTNGDKNFRKDELAAYYPVSDKISMKYQNESGKIVNGHVIADSSKYGISNKYLAFLEGDNAYTVITNKNIKDSSSCVVVKESFGNALVPYLTDHFSKIYVIDYRYWNGKLSHLVKDKKIQKIFFINNISMTRNSYLVGKLNQQIR
;
A
#
# COMPACT_ATOMS: atom_id res chain seq x y z
N THR A 1 1.93 9.04 7.50
CA THR A 1 1.35 9.99 6.53
C THR A 1 1.79 9.64 5.12
N SER A 2 1.02 10.02 4.09
CA SER A 2 1.40 9.79 2.69
C SER A 2 2.73 10.48 2.32
N LYS A 3 3.02 11.66 2.91
CA LYS A 3 4.33 12.31 2.75
C LYS A 3 5.47 11.49 3.37
N GLY A 4 5.24 10.83 4.51
CA GLY A 4 6.22 9.90 5.10
C GLY A 4 6.46 8.68 4.19
N ALA A 5 5.39 8.13 3.60
CA ALA A 5 5.47 7.04 2.63
C ALA A 5 6.26 7.43 1.37
N TYR A 6 6.16 8.69 0.91
CA TYR A 6 6.97 9.22 -0.18
C TYR A 6 8.48 9.10 0.09
N TYR A 7 8.94 9.46 1.29
CA TYR A 7 10.36 9.31 1.62
C TYR A 7 10.81 7.83 1.66
N GLY A 8 9.91 6.93 2.09
CA GLY A 8 10.17 5.49 1.98
C GLY A 8 10.30 5.03 0.52
N TYR A 9 9.44 5.54 -0.37
CA TYR A 9 9.52 5.31 -1.80
C TYR A 9 10.82 5.84 -2.40
N VAL A 10 11.26 7.06 -2.05
CA VAL A 10 12.55 7.61 -2.49
C VAL A 10 13.70 6.67 -2.12
N GLY A 11 13.74 6.20 -0.87
CA GLY A 11 14.77 5.24 -0.44
C GLY A 11 14.73 3.91 -1.21
N ILE A 12 13.54 3.44 -1.62
CA ILE A 12 13.42 2.26 -2.51
C ILE A 12 14.02 2.56 -3.89
N CYS A 13 13.67 3.71 -4.48
CA CYS A 13 14.22 4.12 -5.78
C CYS A 13 15.75 4.21 -5.77
N GLU A 14 16.35 4.80 -4.72
CA GLU A 14 17.79 4.86 -4.53
C GLU A 14 18.42 3.45 -4.51
N LYS A 15 17.82 2.51 -3.77
CA LYS A 15 18.29 1.12 -3.72
C LYS A 15 18.16 0.37 -5.04
N LEU A 16 17.20 0.76 -5.86
CA LEU A 16 16.98 0.18 -7.19
C LEU A 16 17.82 0.85 -8.28
N GLY A 17 18.47 1.98 -8.00
CA GLY A 17 19.20 2.78 -9.00
C GLY A 17 18.26 3.45 -10.02
N ILE A 18 17.01 3.77 -9.62
CA ILE A 18 16.03 4.47 -10.46
C ILE A 18 15.74 5.85 -9.89
N SER A 19 15.41 6.81 -10.74
CA SER A 19 15.06 8.16 -10.31
C SER A 19 13.65 8.20 -9.77
N PRO A 20 13.41 8.68 -8.53
CA PRO A 20 12.05 8.91 -8.04
C PRO A 20 11.44 10.11 -8.76
N HIS A 21 10.12 10.08 -8.95
CA HIS A 21 9.37 11.30 -9.29
C HIS A 21 9.44 12.31 -8.15
N ALA A 22 9.59 13.58 -8.46
CA ALA A 22 9.52 14.63 -7.45
C ALA A 22 8.10 14.72 -6.86
N LEU A 23 7.99 15.04 -5.56
CA LEU A 23 6.67 15.12 -4.90
C LEU A 23 5.73 16.14 -5.57
N SER A 24 6.30 17.16 -6.25
CA SER A 24 5.56 18.19 -7.00
C SER A 24 4.94 17.69 -8.30
N GLU A 25 5.36 16.54 -8.81
CA GLU A 25 4.79 15.92 -10.02
C GLU A 25 3.44 15.22 -9.76
N TYR A 26 3.19 14.88 -8.49
CA TYR A 26 1.97 14.20 -8.09
C TYR A 26 0.84 15.19 -7.82
N GLU A 27 -0.36 14.92 -8.36
CA GLU A 27 -1.57 15.65 -7.95
C GLU A 27 -1.90 15.34 -6.50
N LYS A 28 -1.92 16.38 -5.65
CA LYS A 28 -2.26 16.26 -4.24
C LYS A 28 -3.74 16.52 -4.01
N LYS A 29 -4.45 15.56 -3.40
CA LYS A 29 -5.83 15.74 -2.93
C LYS A 29 -5.91 15.60 -1.42
N LYS A 30 -6.65 16.52 -0.77
CA LYS A 30 -6.92 16.50 0.67
C LYS A 30 -8.31 15.90 0.90
N PHE A 31 -8.41 15.00 1.88
CA PHE A 31 -9.66 14.35 2.25
C PHE A 31 -10.22 14.82 3.60
N GLY A 32 -9.55 15.81 4.22
CA GLY A 32 -9.96 16.44 5.47
C GLY A 32 -9.37 15.76 6.72
N SER A 33 -9.94 16.08 7.87
CA SER A 33 -9.42 15.65 9.16
C SER A 33 -9.43 14.13 9.31
N PHE A 34 -8.37 13.60 9.89
CA PHE A 34 -8.14 12.17 10.09
C PHE A 34 -7.65 11.89 11.51
N ILE A 35 -8.12 10.79 12.09
CA ILE A 35 -7.62 10.23 13.34
C ILE A 35 -7.25 8.77 13.06
N GLY A 36 -5.99 8.42 13.29
CA GLY A 36 -5.50 7.06 13.13
C GLY A 36 -5.98 6.11 14.22
N THR A 37 -5.77 4.81 14.02
CA THR A 37 -6.23 3.73 14.91
C THR A 37 -5.70 3.86 16.34
N TYR A 38 -4.50 4.38 16.53
CA TYR A 38 -3.91 4.59 17.87
C TYR A 38 -4.70 5.56 18.77
N TYR A 39 -5.58 6.37 18.21
CA TYR A 39 -6.46 7.21 19.02
C TYR A 39 -7.42 6.37 19.90
N GLY A 40 -7.88 5.23 19.41
CA GLY A 40 -8.67 4.29 20.19
C GLY A 40 -7.92 3.77 21.43
N ASP A 41 -6.61 3.55 21.28
CA ASP A 41 -5.74 3.05 22.36
C ASP A 41 -5.49 4.11 23.46
N THR A 42 -5.75 5.40 23.16
CA THR A 42 -5.60 6.50 24.13
C THR A 42 -6.87 6.78 24.96
N ASN A 43 -7.90 5.94 24.88
CA ASN A 43 -9.21 6.15 25.50
C ASN A 43 -9.82 7.53 25.19
N GLY A 44 -9.52 8.07 23.99
CA GLY A 44 -10.08 9.35 23.53
C GLY A 44 -9.42 10.56 24.16
N ASP A 45 -8.09 10.52 24.40
CA ASP A 45 -7.33 11.64 24.95
C ASP A 45 -7.65 12.94 24.19
N LYS A 46 -8.14 13.96 24.91
CA LYS A 46 -8.52 15.27 24.36
C LYS A 46 -7.33 16.06 23.81
N ASN A 47 -6.10 15.72 24.19
CA ASN A 47 -4.88 16.33 23.67
C ASN A 47 -4.43 15.74 22.32
N PHE A 48 -5.11 14.68 21.85
CA PHE A 48 -4.78 14.06 20.56
C PHE A 48 -5.14 15.01 19.41
N ARG A 49 -4.13 15.39 18.63
CA ARG A 49 -4.33 16.28 17.47
C ARG A 49 -4.78 15.49 16.26
N LYS A 50 -5.80 16.02 15.59
CA LYS A 50 -6.25 15.49 14.30
C LYS A 50 -5.22 15.85 13.22
N ASP A 51 -4.87 14.86 12.40
CA ASP A 51 -4.12 15.10 11.17
C ASP A 51 -5.05 15.47 10.01
N GLU A 52 -4.46 15.98 8.93
CA GLU A 52 -5.14 16.10 7.64
C GLU A 52 -4.69 14.95 6.74
N LEU A 53 -5.63 14.12 6.30
CA LEU A 53 -5.30 13.11 5.30
C LEU A 53 -5.18 13.74 3.92
N ALA A 54 -4.04 13.56 3.29
CA ALA A 54 -3.83 13.89 1.89
C ALA A 54 -3.28 12.65 1.16
N ALA A 55 -3.67 12.48 -0.09
CA ALA A 55 -3.07 11.51 -0.99
C ALA A 55 -2.40 12.21 -2.16
N TYR A 56 -1.46 11.52 -2.78
CA TYR A 56 -0.73 11.93 -3.97
C TYR A 56 -1.03 10.92 -5.07
N TYR A 57 -1.77 11.35 -6.09
CA TYR A 57 -2.18 10.47 -7.19
C TYR A 57 -0.99 10.13 -8.06
N PRO A 58 -0.87 8.86 -8.52
CA PRO A 58 0.18 8.47 -9.45
C PRO A 58 0.26 9.40 -10.67
N VAL A 59 1.46 9.59 -11.20
CA VAL A 59 1.71 10.41 -12.40
C VAL A 59 1.12 9.75 -13.63
N SER A 60 1.14 8.42 -13.68
CA SER A 60 0.56 7.63 -14.75
C SER A 60 -0.98 7.65 -14.72
N ASP A 61 -1.61 7.84 -15.87
CA ASP A 61 -3.07 7.93 -16.05
C ASP A 61 -3.76 6.60 -16.40
N LYS A 62 -2.99 5.55 -16.80
CA LYS A 62 -3.53 4.25 -17.23
C LYS A 62 -3.29 3.14 -16.21
N ILE A 63 -3.61 3.44 -14.96
CA ILE A 63 -3.49 2.50 -13.85
C ILE A 63 -4.86 1.88 -13.58
N SER A 64 -4.87 0.57 -13.36
CA SER A 64 -6.04 -0.18 -12.92
C SER A 64 -5.69 -1.05 -11.73
N MET A 65 -6.63 -1.20 -10.81
CA MET A 65 -6.49 -2.04 -9.62
C MET A 65 -7.62 -3.04 -9.55
N LYS A 66 -7.28 -4.28 -9.17
CA LYS A 66 -8.24 -5.32 -8.78
C LYS A 66 -7.79 -5.90 -7.45
N TYR A 67 -8.74 -6.20 -6.58
CA TYR A 67 -8.42 -6.81 -5.29
C TYR A 67 -9.42 -7.88 -4.90
N GLN A 68 -9.02 -8.78 -4.03
CA GLN A 68 -9.87 -9.80 -3.43
C GLN A 68 -10.58 -9.17 -2.22
N ASN A 69 -11.90 -9.07 -2.30
CA ASN A 69 -12.71 -8.56 -1.20
C ASN A 69 -12.91 -9.62 -0.09
N GLU A 70 -13.59 -9.26 0.99
CA GLU A 70 -13.84 -10.13 2.15
C GLU A 70 -14.60 -11.42 1.79
N SER A 71 -15.42 -11.41 0.74
CA SER A 71 -16.10 -12.61 0.22
C SER A 71 -15.23 -13.49 -0.68
N GLY A 72 -13.95 -13.14 -0.87
CA GLY A 72 -13.02 -13.85 -1.74
C GLY A 72 -13.16 -13.52 -3.24
N LYS A 73 -14.09 -12.65 -3.63
CA LYS A 73 -14.29 -12.25 -5.02
C LYS A 73 -13.28 -11.20 -5.46
N ILE A 74 -12.84 -11.29 -6.71
CA ILE A 74 -12.02 -10.26 -7.34
C ILE A 74 -12.92 -9.15 -7.86
N VAL A 75 -12.69 -7.94 -7.39
CA VAL A 75 -13.42 -6.73 -7.76
C VAL A 75 -12.48 -5.64 -8.26
N ASN A 76 -13.01 -4.69 -9.04
CA ASN A 76 -12.25 -3.51 -9.44
C ASN A 76 -12.21 -2.52 -8.28
N GLY A 77 -11.09 -1.79 -8.19
CA GLY A 77 -10.89 -0.76 -7.17
C GLY A 77 -9.97 0.35 -7.66
N HIS A 78 -9.62 1.25 -6.75
CA HIS A 78 -8.80 2.42 -7.01
C HIS A 78 -7.53 2.37 -6.15
N VAL A 79 -6.39 2.68 -6.76
CA VAL A 79 -5.13 2.82 -6.01
C VAL A 79 -5.24 3.93 -4.97
N ILE A 80 -5.95 5.01 -5.33
CA ILE A 80 -6.38 6.06 -4.42
C ILE A 80 -7.87 6.31 -4.64
N ALA A 81 -8.68 5.98 -3.63
CA ALA A 81 -10.12 6.21 -3.61
C ALA A 81 -10.45 7.56 -2.97
N ASP A 82 -11.56 8.17 -3.37
CA ASP A 82 -12.05 9.39 -2.73
C ASP A 82 -12.70 9.07 -1.38
N SER A 83 -11.99 9.34 -0.30
CA SER A 83 -12.45 9.15 1.07
C SER A 83 -13.00 10.42 1.73
N SER A 84 -13.24 11.49 0.97
CA SER A 84 -13.71 12.78 1.52
C SER A 84 -14.99 12.65 2.35
N LYS A 85 -15.89 11.75 1.96
CA LYS A 85 -17.16 11.49 2.65
C LYS A 85 -17.07 10.41 3.75
N TYR A 86 -15.92 9.77 3.94
CA TYR A 86 -15.76 8.76 4.99
C TYR A 86 -15.63 9.40 6.37
N GLY A 87 -16.02 8.65 7.39
CA GLY A 87 -15.80 9.04 8.78
C GLY A 87 -14.30 9.29 9.05
N ILE A 88 -14.05 10.13 10.06
CA ILE A 88 -12.70 10.63 10.38
C ILE A 88 -11.67 9.51 10.65
N SER A 89 -12.10 8.37 11.17
CA SER A 89 -11.25 7.19 11.41
C SER A 89 -11.04 6.32 10.17
N ASN A 90 -11.90 6.44 9.16
CA ASN A 90 -11.92 5.57 7.98
C ASN A 90 -11.29 6.22 6.74
N LYS A 91 -10.83 7.46 6.82
CA LYS A 91 -10.26 8.17 5.68
C LYS A 91 -9.01 7.49 5.09
N TYR A 92 -8.29 6.69 5.90
CA TYR A 92 -7.12 5.95 5.44
C TYR A 92 -7.46 4.86 4.39
N LEU A 93 -8.73 4.45 4.29
CA LEU A 93 -9.25 3.61 3.21
C LEU A 93 -9.10 4.25 1.81
N ALA A 94 -8.71 5.54 1.75
CA ALA A 94 -8.26 6.15 0.50
C ALA A 94 -7.16 5.35 -0.21
N PHE A 95 -6.27 4.71 0.56
CA PHE A 95 -5.15 3.95 0.01
C PHE A 95 -5.53 2.49 -0.20
N LEU A 96 -5.53 2.04 -1.47
CA LEU A 96 -5.83 0.67 -1.90
C LEU A 96 -7.21 0.14 -1.45
N GLU A 97 -8.13 1.05 -1.10
CA GLU A 97 -9.43 0.70 -0.49
C GLU A 97 -9.33 -0.19 0.76
N GLY A 98 -8.18 -0.08 1.47
CA GLY A 98 -7.94 -0.74 2.75
C GLY A 98 -7.00 -1.95 2.70
N ASP A 99 -7.14 -2.83 3.69
CA ASP A 99 -6.25 -3.96 3.93
C ASP A 99 -6.75 -5.23 3.23
N ASN A 100 -6.64 -5.26 1.91
CA ASN A 100 -7.07 -6.40 1.10
C ASN A 100 -6.03 -7.51 1.14
N ALA A 101 -6.47 -8.77 1.25
CA ALA A 101 -5.58 -9.94 1.30
C ALA A 101 -4.67 -10.02 0.07
N TYR A 102 -5.23 -9.75 -1.11
CA TYR A 102 -4.53 -9.79 -2.40
C TYR A 102 -5.01 -8.70 -3.33
N THR A 103 -4.07 -7.95 -3.88
CA THR A 103 -4.36 -6.86 -4.83
C THR A 103 -3.40 -6.96 -6.02
N VAL A 104 -3.91 -6.67 -7.22
CA VAL A 104 -3.11 -6.56 -8.45
C VAL A 104 -3.33 -5.18 -9.04
N ILE A 105 -2.23 -4.46 -9.25
CA ILE A 105 -2.21 -3.17 -9.91
C ILE A 105 -1.48 -3.33 -11.24
N THR A 106 -2.04 -2.74 -12.29
CA THR A 106 -1.45 -2.76 -13.64
C THR A 106 -1.34 -1.34 -14.15
N ASN A 107 -0.15 -0.93 -14.56
CA ASN A 107 0.13 0.33 -15.24
C ASN A 107 0.38 0.06 -16.72
N LYS A 108 -0.55 0.51 -17.59
CA LYS A 108 -0.46 0.33 -19.04
C LYS A 108 0.43 1.36 -19.73
N ASN A 109 0.93 2.39 -19.04
CA ASN A 109 1.90 3.34 -19.59
C ASN A 109 3.28 2.70 -19.69
N ILE A 110 3.61 1.80 -18.75
CA ILE A 110 4.87 1.04 -18.73
C ILE A 110 4.74 -0.15 -19.66
N LYS A 111 5.63 -0.24 -20.67
CA LYS A 111 5.55 -1.23 -21.75
C LYS A 111 6.45 -2.44 -21.57
N ASP A 112 7.33 -2.37 -20.60
CA ASP A 112 8.16 -3.52 -20.22
C ASP A 112 7.36 -4.55 -19.41
N SER A 113 7.99 -5.65 -19.04
CA SER A 113 7.41 -6.69 -18.19
C SER A 113 7.81 -6.54 -16.72
N SER A 114 8.19 -5.33 -16.29
CA SER A 114 8.62 -5.09 -14.92
C SER A 114 7.52 -5.43 -13.92
N SER A 115 7.89 -6.18 -12.89
CA SER A 115 6.93 -6.60 -11.87
C SER A 115 7.55 -6.69 -10.48
N CYS A 116 6.71 -6.40 -9.48
CA CYS A 116 7.10 -6.61 -8.10
C CYS A 116 5.94 -7.16 -7.26
N VAL A 117 6.27 -7.72 -6.10
CA VAL A 117 5.31 -7.98 -5.03
C VAL A 117 5.66 -7.14 -3.81
N VAL A 118 4.66 -6.51 -3.24
CA VAL A 118 4.75 -5.79 -1.97
C VAL A 118 4.06 -6.64 -0.90
N VAL A 119 4.85 -7.15 0.03
CA VAL A 119 4.40 -7.88 1.22
C VAL A 119 4.30 -6.86 2.35
N LYS A 120 3.09 -6.59 2.83
CA LYS A 120 2.86 -5.43 3.71
C LYS A 120 1.85 -5.71 4.82
N GLU A 121 1.80 -4.82 5.79
CA GLU A 121 0.64 -4.51 6.61
C GLU A 121 0.11 -3.09 6.23
N SER A 122 -0.81 -2.51 7.00
CA SER A 122 -1.50 -1.26 6.63
C SER A 122 -0.59 -0.07 6.29
N PHE A 123 0.63 0.00 6.85
CA PHE A 123 1.58 1.07 6.53
C PHE A 123 2.03 1.07 5.06
N GLY A 124 2.06 -0.11 4.43
CA GLY A 124 2.36 -0.24 3.00
C GLY A 124 1.30 0.37 2.08
N ASN A 125 0.06 0.50 2.54
CA ASN A 125 -1.03 1.01 1.70
C ASN A 125 -0.73 2.41 1.14
N ALA A 126 -0.16 3.31 1.94
CA ALA A 126 0.18 4.67 1.51
C ALA A 126 1.46 4.75 0.66
N LEU A 127 2.29 3.69 0.65
CA LEU A 127 3.53 3.66 -0.13
C LEU A 127 3.33 3.09 -1.54
N VAL A 128 2.49 2.06 -1.66
CA VAL A 128 2.25 1.37 -2.94
C VAL A 128 1.86 2.32 -4.08
N PRO A 129 1.02 3.37 -3.90
CA PRO A 129 0.68 4.31 -4.95
C PRO A 129 1.90 4.90 -5.68
N TYR A 130 2.97 5.24 -4.96
CA TYR A 130 4.20 5.77 -5.56
C TYR A 130 4.96 4.75 -6.41
N LEU A 131 4.88 3.46 -6.07
CA LEU A 131 5.54 2.41 -6.84
C LEU A 131 4.86 2.16 -8.19
N THR A 132 3.60 2.59 -8.35
CA THR A 132 2.83 2.31 -9.57
C THR A 132 3.41 2.97 -10.82
N ASP A 133 4.21 4.02 -10.65
CA ASP A 133 4.86 4.71 -11.77
C ASP A 133 6.16 4.03 -12.26
N HIS A 134 6.59 2.93 -11.60
CA HIS A 134 7.86 2.25 -11.89
C HIS A 134 7.72 0.79 -12.30
N PHE A 135 6.53 0.21 -12.18
CA PHE A 135 6.30 -1.20 -12.51
C PHE A 135 5.04 -1.36 -13.37
N SER A 136 5.17 -2.15 -14.45
CA SER A 136 4.01 -2.49 -15.28
C SER A 136 2.98 -3.31 -14.49
N LYS A 137 3.43 -4.08 -13.49
CA LYS A 137 2.55 -4.87 -12.63
C LYS A 137 3.06 -4.94 -11.19
N ILE A 138 2.15 -4.65 -10.25
CA ILE A 138 2.41 -4.78 -8.81
C ILE A 138 1.41 -5.75 -8.21
N TYR A 139 1.91 -6.76 -7.51
CA TYR A 139 1.14 -7.62 -6.64
C TYR A 139 1.30 -7.10 -5.21
N VAL A 140 0.20 -6.94 -4.49
CA VAL A 140 0.23 -6.53 -3.09
C VAL A 140 -0.42 -7.62 -2.27
N ILE A 141 0.27 -8.11 -1.27
CA ILE A 141 -0.25 -9.09 -0.31
C ILE A 141 -0.19 -8.53 1.10
N ASP A 142 -1.33 -8.61 1.79
CA ASP A 142 -1.36 -8.36 3.22
C ASP A 142 -1.22 -9.71 3.93
N TYR A 143 -0.04 -9.98 4.47
CA TYR A 143 0.29 -11.28 5.05
C TYR A 143 -0.55 -11.62 6.28
N ARG A 144 -1.29 -10.66 6.84
CA ARG A 144 -2.23 -10.90 7.93
C ARG A 144 -3.45 -11.69 7.48
N TYR A 145 -3.86 -11.52 6.22
CA TYR A 145 -5.10 -12.04 5.64
C TYR A 145 -4.88 -13.00 4.48
N TRP A 146 -3.75 -12.88 3.77
CA TRP A 146 -3.44 -13.73 2.63
C TRP A 146 -2.91 -15.10 3.09
N ASN A 147 -3.42 -16.19 2.52
CA ASN A 147 -3.06 -17.56 2.91
C ASN A 147 -2.23 -18.31 1.84
N GLY A 148 -1.70 -17.60 0.83
CA GLY A 148 -0.89 -18.22 -0.21
C GLY A 148 0.57 -18.42 0.19
N LYS A 149 1.36 -18.99 -0.74
CA LYS A 149 2.82 -19.13 -0.62
C LYS A 149 3.50 -18.11 -1.53
N LEU A 150 4.36 -17.27 -0.96
CA LEU A 150 5.06 -16.22 -1.70
C LEU A 150 5.95 -16.81 -2.80
N SER A 151 6.63 -17.94 -2.52
CA SER A 151 7.45 -18.64 -3.51
C SER A 151 6.67 -19.08 -4.74
N HIS A 152 5.43 -19.60 -4.54
CA HIS A 152 4.54 -19.96 -5.65
C HIS A 152 4.11 -18.71 -6.44
N LEU A 153 3.67 -17.66 -5.75
CA LEU A 153 3.27 -16.41 -6.41
C LEU A 153 4.41 -15.82 -7.25
N VAL A 154 5.61 -15.78 -6.69
CA VAL A 154 6.81 -15.24 -7.37
C VAL A 154 7.12 -16.07 -8.63
N LYS A 155 7.10 -17.40 -8.54
CA LYS A 155 7.35 -18.31 -9.67
C LYS A 155 6.27 -18.18 -10.73
N ASP A 156 4.99 -18.27 -10.35
CA ASP A 156 3.86 -18.31 -11.30
C ASP A 156 3.69 -16.97 -12.05
N LYS A 157 3.93 -15.86 -11.37
CA LYS A 157 3.81 -14.51 -11.95
C LYS A 157 5.13 -13.97 -12.48
N LYS A 158 6.23 -14.75 -12.39
CA LYS A 158 7.59 -14.34 -12.81
C LYS A 158 8.01 -13.01 -12.20
N ILE A 159 7.73 -12.83 -10.90
CA ILE A 159 7.97 -11.59 -10.18
C ILE A 159 9.48 -11.36 -10.03
N GLN A 160 9.92 -10.15 -10.34
CA GLN A 160 11.35 -9.81 -10.39
C GLN A 160 11.87 -9.20 -9.08
N LYS A 161 10.99 -8.56 -8.30
CA LYS A 161 11.37 -7.86 -7.07
C LYS A 161 10.36 -8.10 -5.96
N ILE A 162 10.85 -8.23 -4.73
CA ILE A 162 10.03 -8.42 -3.53
C ILE A 162 10.35 -7.29 -2.56
N PHE A 163 9.32 -6.59 -2.10
CA PHE A 163 9.43 -5.54 -1.08
C PHE A 163 8.66 -5.96 0.17
N PHE A 164 9.32 -5.92 1.32
CA PHE A 164 8.70 -6.07 2.63
C PHE A 164 8.54 -4.71 3.27
N ILE A 165 7.28 -4.26 3.43
CA ILE A 165 6.95 -2.94 3.97
C ILE A 165 6.17 -3.10 5.26
N ASN A 166 6.84 -2.85 6.38
CA ASN A 166 6.26 -3.01 7.71
C ASN A 166 6.61 -1.85 8.63
N ASN A 167 5.73 -1.54 9.58
CA ASN A 167 6.11 -0.68 10.68
C ASN A 167 7.01 -1.44 11.67
N ILE A 168 7.79 -0.70 12.47
CA ILE A 168 8.77 -1.28 13.38
C ILE A 168 8.13 -2.15 14.47
N SER A 169 6.90 -1.87 14.89
CA SER A 169 6.22 -2.62 15.95
C SER A 169 5.89 -4.06 15.54
N MET A 170 5.79 -4.32 14.23
CA MET A 170 5.53 -5.65 13.68
C MET A 170 6.65 -6.64 14.02
N THR A 171 7.89 -6.19 14.11
CA THR A 171 9.04 -7.04 14.45
C THR A 171 8.97 -7.61 15.87
N ARG A 172 8.16 -7.01 16.73
CA ARG A 172 7.95 -7.43 18.13
C ARG A 172 6.69 -8.29 18.30
N ASN A 173 5.90 -8.49 17.26
CA ASN A 173 4.67 -9.29 17.30
C ASN A 173 4.96 -10.70 16.78
N SER A 174 5.18 -11.65 17.70
CA SER A 174 5.54 -13.05 17.36
C SER A 174 4.48 -13.74 16.49
N TYR A 175 3.20 -13.45 16.68
CA TYR A 175 2.11 -14.00 15.86
C TYR A 175 2.21 -13.53 14.40
N LEU A 176 2.44 -12.24 14.18
CA LEU A 176 2.53 -11.68 12.84
C LEU A 176 3.83 -12.08 12.13
N VAL A 177 4.94 -12.14 12.88
CA VAL A 177 6.20 -12.72 12.36
C VAL A 177 6.00 -14.19 11.99
N GLY A 178 5.27 -14.96 12.80
CA GLY A 178 4.92 -16.34 12.51
C GLY A 178 4.11 -16.49 11.23
N LYS A 179 3.09 -15.64 11.02
CA LYS A 179 2.30 -15.61 9.78
C LYS A 179 3.15 -15.31 8.55
N LEU A 180 4.00 -14.30 8.63
CA LEU A 180 4.90 -13.94 7.55
C LEU A 180 5.83 -15.11 7.18
N ASN A 181 6.45 -15.75 8.19
CA ASN A 181 7.32 -16.90 7.98
C ASN A 181 6.62 -18.08 7.31
N GLN A 182 5.34 -18.32 7.63
CA GLN A 182 4.55 -19.39 6.98
C GLN A 182 4.32 -19.14 5.50
N GLN A 183 4.28 -17.89 5.06
CA GLN A 183 4.04 -17.53 3.66
C GLN A 183 5.32 -17.47 2.83
N ILE A 184 6.46 -17.17 3.46
CA ILE A 184 7.77 -17.14 2.79
C ILE A 184 8.26 -18.56 2.48
N ARG A 185 8.00 -19.51 3.36
CA ARG A 185 8.34 -20.94 3.21
C ARG A 185 7.31 -21.64 2.32
#